data_ff55d8d0bbdb520a4a7f673a014ed526
#
_entry.id   ff55d8d0bbdb520a4a7f673a014ed526
#
_cell.length_a   1.000
_cell.length_b   1.000
_cell.length_c   1.000
_cell.angle_alpha   90.00
_cell.angle_beta   90.00
_cell.angle_gamma   90.00
#
_symmetry.space_group_name_H-M   'P 1'
#
loop_
_entity.id
_entity.type
_entity.pdbx_description
1 polymer ?
#
loop_
_entity_poly.entity_id
_entity_poly.type
_entity_poly.pdbx_seq_one_letter_code
_entity_poly.pdbx_strand_id
1 'polypeptide(L)'
;MGVLILSGPPGVGKTTVAGLLACRSETAVHLEADRFFFFIRNGFIEPWDPASHEQNQVVMRIAAESAASYAAAGYATTLEGIVIPRWTLGVIREAIEAAGVPVAYAVLRAPQSACAARVEEREGSPDIFDPAVLARIAAEFDDLGEFERNAIDVAGMDAGQAAAAVAARLEGGDLAL
;
A
#
# COMPACT_ATOMS: atom_id res chain seq x y z
N MET A 1 -10.38 16.37 0.49
CA MET A 1 -9.78 15.20 -0.20
C MET A 1 -9.49 14.14 0.83
N GLY A 2 -9.42 12.86 0.44
CA GLY A 2 -9.13 11.75 1.33
C GLY A 2 -7.77 11.14 1.05
N VAL A 3 -7.38 10.13 1.85
CA VAL A 3 -6.21 9.28 1.61
C VAL A 3 -6.66 7.99 0.95
N LEU A 4 -6.04 7.64 -0.18
CA LEU A 4 -6.11 6.28 -0.74
C LEU A 4 -4.96 5.46 -0.17
N ILE A 5 -5.27 4.39 0.55
CA ILE A 5 -4.33 3.34 0.91
C ILE A 5 -4.29 2.35 -0.26
N LEU A 6 -3.16 2.24 -0.95
CA LEU A 6 -2.96 1.31 -2.07
C LEU A 6 -2.05 0.17 -1.64
N SER A 7 -2.59 -1.02 -1.56
CA SER A 7 -1.90 -2.21 -1.06
C SER A 7 -1.88 -3.35 -2.08
N GLY A 8 -1.23 -4.44 -1.72
CA GLY A 8 -1.10 -5.67 -2.51
C GLY A 8 0.26 -6.31 -2.33
N PRO A 9 0.46 -7.53 -2.84
CA PRO A 9 1.71 -8.27 -2.69
C PRO A 9 2.91 -7.56 -3.33
N PRO A 10 4.13 -7.88 -2.91
CA PRO A 10 5.35 -7.45 -3.58
C PRO A 10 5.30 -7.80 -5.08
N GLY A 11 5.77 -6.88 -5.95
CA GLY A 11 5.80 -7.10 -7.40
C GLY A 11 4.46 -6.89 -8.14
N VAL A 12 3.34 -6.61 -7.45
CA VAL A 12 2.03 -6.40 -8.11
C VAL A 12 1.95 -5.09 -8.91
N GLY A 13 2.82 -4.12 -8.64
CA GLY A 13 2.90 -2.84 -9.37
C GLY A 13 2.35 -1.62 -8.62
N LYS A 14 2.19 -1.68 -7.30
CA LYS A 14 1.67 -0.59 -6.46
C LYS A 14 2.31 0.77 -6.75
N THR A 15 3.63 0.84 -6.69
CA THR A 15 4.40 2.09 -6.87
C THR A 15 4.16 2.72 -8.24
N THR A 16 4.10 1.90 -9.29
CA THR A 16 3.82 2.38 -10.65
C THR A 16 2.39 2.91 -10.76
N VAL A 17 1.42 2.16 -10.22
CA VAL A 17 0.00 2.57 -10.22
C VAL A 17 -0.20 3.84 -9.40
N ALA A 18 0.41 3.95 -8.21
CA ALA A 18 0.34 5.15 -7.37
C ALA A 18 0.92 6.38 -8.07
N GLY A 19 2.05 6.23 -8.77
CA GLY A 19 2.64 7.29 -9.57
C GLY A 19 1.71 7.77 -10.69
N LEU A 20 1.04 6.83 -11.39
CA LEU A 20 0.07 7.17 -12.44
C LEU A 20 -1.19 7.82 -11.88
N LEU A 21 -1.66 7.41 -10.70
CA LEU A 21 -2.77 8.07 -10.02
C LEU A 21 -2.41 9.51 -9.64
N ALA A 22 -1.20 9.74 -9.15
CA ALA A 22 -0.72 11.09 -8.82
C ALA A 22 -0.72 12.03 -10.04
N CYS A 23 -0.39 11.52 -11.23
CA CYS A 23 -0.44 12.30 -12.48
C CYS A 23 -1.85 12.74 -12.90
N ARG A 24 -2.92 12.24 -12.27
CA ARG A 24 -4.31 12.60 -12.57
C ARG A 24 -4.79 13.86 -11.86
N SER A 25 -4.00 14.42 -10.95
CA SER A 25 -4.36 15.58 -10.14
C SER A 25 -3.32 16.70 -10.31
N GLU A 26 -3.76 17.95 -10.24
CA GLU A 26 -2.85 19.10 -10.30
C GLU A 26 -1.91 19.15 -9.09
N THR A 27 -2.41 18.72 -7.93
CA THR A 27 -1.62 18.61 -6.70
C THR A 27 -1.81 17.21 -6.11
N ALA A 28 -0.75 16.45 -6.06
CA ALA A 28 -0.78 15.07 -5.55
C ALA A 28 0.46 14.73 -4.73
N VAL A 29 0.27 13.78 -3.80
CA VAL A 29 1.34 13.19 -3.01
C VAL A 29 1.25 11.68 -3.08
N HIS A 30 2.36 11.05 -3.38
CA HIS A 30 2.55 9.61 -3.31
C HIS A 30 3.58 9.31 -2.24
N LEU A 31 3.14 8.65 -1.17
CA LEU A 31 3.98 8.20 -0.06
C LEU A 31 4.16 6.69 -0.13
N GLU A 32 5.41 6.25 -0.14
CA GLU A 32 5.79 4.85 -0.02
C GLU A 32 5.96 4.54 1.48
N ALA A 33 5.01 3.81 2.10
CA ALA A 33 5.05 3.49 3.53
C ALA A 33 6.31 2.73 3.93
N ASP A 34 6.80 1.87 3.04
CA ASP A 34 8.00 1.05 3.28
C ASP A 34 9.27 1.90 3.46
N ARG A 35 9.31 3.10 2.90
CA ARG A 35 10.44 4.03 3.08
C ARG A 35 10.57 4.56 4.50
N PHE A 36 9.49 4.59 5.26
CA PHE A 36 9.53 5.06 6.64
C PHE A 36 10.34 4.15 7.56
N PHE A 37 10.47 2.87 7.23
CA PHE A 37 11.34 1.94 7.94
C PHE A 37 12.83 2.32 7.84
N PHE A 38 13.28 2.91 6.74
CA PHE A 38 14.68 3.28 6.53
C PHE A 38 15.12 4.49 7.37
N PHE A 39 14.20 5.18 8.05
CA PHE A 39 14.55 6.21 9.03
C PHE A 39 15.06 5.62 10.35
N ILE A 40 14.81 4.35 10.61
CA ILE A 40 15.33 3.66 11.80
C ILE A 40 16.81 3.34 11.55
N ARG A 41 17.70 4.03 12.25
CA ARG A 41 19.15 3.87 12.06
C ARG A 41 19.78 2.82 12.98
N ASN A 42 19.18 2.58 14.13
CA ASN A 42 19.62 1.58 15.08
C ASN A 42 18.40 0.86 15.64
N GLY A 43 18.52 -0.43 15.92
CA GLY A 43 17.45 -1.25 16.47
C GLY A 43 16.36 -1.63 15.45
N PHE A 44 16.63 -1.49 14.17
CA PHE A 44 15.74 -1.95 13.11
C PHE A 44 15.54 -3.46 13.21
N ILE A 45 14.28 -3.88 13.13
CA ILE A 45 13.87 -5.28 13.07
C ILE A 45 13.16 -5.46 11.73
N GLU A 46 13.47 -6.54 11.03
CA GLU A 46 12.83 -6.82 9.75
C GLU A 46 11.31 -6.89 9.91
N PRO A 47 10.53 -6.18 9.07
CA PRO A 47 9.07 -6.03 9.25
C PRO A 47 8.29 -7.35 9.30
N TRP A 48 8.85 -8.41 8.75
CA TRP A 48 8.28 -9.77 8.75
C TRP A 48 8.71 -10.63 9.96
N ASP A 49 9.59 -10.13 10.81
CA ASP A 49 9.96 -10.80 12.06
C ASP A 49 8.82 -10.64 13.08
N PRO A 50 8.41 -11.71 13.78
CA PRO A 50 7.40 -11.61 14.84
C PRO A 50 7.70 -10.56 15.93
N ALA A 51 8.97 -10.26 16.18
CA ALA A 51 9.40 -9.26 17.16
C ALA A 51 9.19 -7.80 16.67
N SER A 52 8.91 -7.58 15.38
CA SER A 52 8.77 -6.25 14.78
C SER A 52 7.42 -5.59 15.02
N HIS A 53 6.47 -6.27 15.67
CA HIS A 53 5.08 -5.81 15.75
C HIS A 53 4.96 -4.35 16.22
N GLU A 54 5.57 -4.00 17.34
CA GLU A 54 5.52 -2.63 17.88
C GLU A 54 6.18 -1.62 16.94
N GLN A 55 7.34 -1.96 16.37
CA GLN A 55 8.00 -1.14 15.35
C GLN A 55 7.08 -0.87 14.16
N ASN A 56 6.44 -1.92 13.63
CA ASN A 56 5.56 -1.81 12.49
C ASN A 56 4.36 -0.91 12.77
N GLN A 57 3.75 -1.03 13.96
CA GLN A 57 2.65 -0.14 14.39
C GLN A 57 3.08 1.33 14.44
N VAL A 58 4.25 1.62 14.99
CA VAL A 58 4.79 2.99 15.08
C VAL A 58 5.08 3.54 13.68
N VAL A 59 5.78 2.80 12.84
CA VAL A 59 6.16 3.24 11.49
C VAL A 59 4.93 3.49 10.63
N MET A 60 3.95 2.58 10.63
CA MET A 60 2.73 2.71 9.84
C MET A 60 1.85 3.85 10.32
N ARG A 61 1.80 4.11 11.62
CA ARG A 61 1.11 5.28 12.19
C ARG A 61 1.73 6.58 11.69
N ILE A 62 3.05 6.72 11.75
CA ILE A 62 3.77 7.93 11.30
C ILE A 62 3.54 8.16 9.79
N ALA A 63 3.60 7.11 8.99
CA ALA A 63 3.31 7.20 7.56
C ALA A 63 1.87 7.67 7.31
N ALA A 64 0.90 7.13 8.06
CA ALA A 64 -0.51 7.49 7.98
C ALA A 64 -0.77 8.95 8.40
N GLU A 65 -0.17 9.41 9.50
CA GLU A 65 -0.26 10.80 9.96
C GLU A 65 0.34 11.77 8.93
N SER A 66 1.44 11.39 8.29
CA SER A 66 2.03 12.16 7.19
C SER A 66 1.06 12.26 6.01
N ALA A 67 0.45 11.14 5.61
CA ALA A 67 -0.54 11.10 4.53
C ALA A 67 -1.77 11.97 4.86
N ALA A 68 -2.30 11.85 6.08
CA ALA A 68 -3.42 12.64 6.55
C ALA A 68 -3.11 14.16 6.51
N SER A 69 -1.90 14.55 6.90
CA SER A 69 -1.47 15.96 6.87
C SER A 69 -1.47 16.53 5.46
N TYR A 70 -0.98 15.77 4.47
CA TYR A 70 -1.03 16.19 3.07
C TYR A 70 -2.47 16.27 2.54
N ALA A 71 -3.30 15.28 2.84
CA ALA A 71 -4.69 15.27 2.42
C ALA A 71 -5.49 16.43 3.02
N ALA A 72 -5.26 16.74 4.31
CA ALA A 72 -5.86 17.90 4.99
C ALA A 72 -5.41 19.24 4.38
N ALA A 73 -4.19 19.30 3.84
CA ALA A 73 -3.67 20.46 3.11
C ALA A 73 -4.19 20.56 1.65
N GLY A 74 -5.05 19.62 1.21
CA GLY A 74 -5.70 19.66 -0.10
C GLY A 74 -5.01 18.87 -1.21
N TYR A 75 -4.01 18.05 -0.89
CA TYR A 75 -3.35 17.18 -1.86
C TYR A 75 -4.17 15.89 -2.10
N ALA A 76 -4.24 15.45 -3.35
CA ALA A 76 -4.67 14.10 -3.67
C ALA A 76 -3.60 13.12 -3.17
N THR A 77 -3.90 12.36 -2.11
CA THR A 77 -2.87 11.62 -1.38
C THR A 77 -3.05 10.13 -1.52
N THR A 78 -2.00 9.45 -1.97
CA THR A 78 -1.89 7.99 -1.98
C THR A 78 -0.78 7.56 -1.02
N LEU A 79 -1.12 6.71 -0.05
CA LEU A 79 -0.19 5.97 0.80
C LEU A 79 -0.11 4.55 0.27
N GLU A 80 1.03 4.16 -0.32
CA GLU A 80 1.21 2.82 -0.85
C GLU A 80 2.18 1.99 -0.01
N GLY A 81 1.94 0.70 0.06
CA GLY A 81 2.80 -0.24 0.80
C GLY A 81 2.18 -1.62 0.94
N ILE A 82 2.83 -2.46 1.73
CA ILE A 82 2.30 -3.77 2.13
C ILE A 82 1.40 -3.56 3.35
N VAL A 83 0.13 -3.21 3.10
CA VAL A 83 -0.86 -2.98 4.15
C VAL A 83 -1.82 -4.16 4.22
N ILE A 84 -1.62 -5.02 5.20
CA ILE A 84 -2.41 -6.23 5.40
C ILE A 84 -3.50 -5.93 6.44
N PRO A 85 -4.80 -6.25 6.15
CA PRO A 85 -5.92 -5.86 7.01
C PRO A 85 -5.73 -6.22 8.48
N ARG A 86 -5.33 -7.45 8.77
CA ARG A 86 -5.17 -7.96 10.14
C ARG A 86 -3.92 -7.46 10.88
N TRP A 87 -2.97 -6.79 10.17
CA TRP A 87 -1.70 -6.38 10.77
C TRP A 87 -1.60 -4.88 10.98
N THR A 88 -1.84 -4.09 9.93
CA THR A 88 -1.51 -2.67 9.93
C THR A 88 -2.63 -1.75 9.45
N LEU A 89 -3.66 -2.27 8.77
CA LEU A 89 -4.75 -1.43 8.24
C LEU A 89 -5.47 -0.67 9.37
N GLY A 90 -5.70 -1.33 10.51
CA GLY A 90 -6.37 -0.71 11.66
C GLY A 90 -5.65 0.55 12.14
N VAL A 91 -4.34 0.46 12.43
CA VAL A 91 -3.56 1.59 12.93
C VAL A 91 -3.46 2.74 11.90
N ILE A 92 -3.36 2.39 10.61
CA ILE A 92 -3.33 3.39 9.52
C ILE A 92 -4.66 4.12 9.43
N ARG A 93 -5.76 3.37 9.42
CA ARG A 93 -7.11 3.91 9.36
C ARG A 93 -7.40 4.84 10.54
N GLU A 94 -7.15 4.38 11.77
CA GLU A 94 -7.35 5.17 12.99
C GLU A 94 -6.57 6.48 12.96
N ALA A 95 -5.31 6.47 12.51
CA ALA A 95 -4.47 7.65 12.44
C ALA A 95 -5.01 8.69 11.43
N ILE A 96 -5.50 8.23 10.26
CA ILE A 96 -6.05 9.12 9.23
C ILE A 96 -7.42 9.67 9.66
N GLU A 97 -8.30 8.82 10.20
CA GLU A 97 -9.63 9.21 10.68
C GLU A 97 -9.55 10.19 11.86
N ALA A 98 -8.55 10.05 12.74
CA ALA A 98 -8.31 10.99 13.85
C ALA A 98 -8.01 12.43 13.36
N ALA A 99 -7.50 12.57 12.14
CA ALA A 99 -7.31 13.86 11.49
C ALA A 99 -8.56 14.39 10.77
N GLY A 100 -9.68 13.67 10.83
CA GLY A 100 -10.93 14.03 10.13
C GLY A 100 -10.85 13.85 8.60
N VAL A 101 -9.93 13.03 8.12
CA VAL A 101 -9.69 12.79 6.69
C VAL A 101 -10.36 11.48 6.27
N PRO A 102 -11.16 11.47 5.18
CA PRO A 102 -11.74 10.25 4.64
C PRO A 102 -10.66 9.26 4.17
N VAL A 103 -10.94 7.96 4.34
CA VAL A 103 -10.03 6.86 3.99
C VAL A 103 -10.68 5.97 2.93
N ALA A 104 -9.89 5.63 1.91
CA ALA A 104 -10.21 4.58 0.96
C ALA A 104 -9.10 3.53 0.97
N TYR A 105 -9.44 2.28 0.73
CA TYR A 105 -8.50 1.17 0.69
C TYR A 105 -8.67 0.37 -0.60
N ALA A 106 -7.60 0.16 -1.33
CA ALA A 106 -7.55 -0.66 -2.54
C ALA A 106 -6.44 -1.68 -2.44
N VAL A 107 -6.70 -2.91 -2.82
CA VAL A 107 -5.72 -3.99 -2.88
C VAL A 107 -5.57 -4.47 -4.31
N LEU A 108 -4.39 -4.26 -4.89
CA LEU A 108 -4.07 -4.85 -6.18
C LEU A 108 -3.79 -6.33 -6.01
N ARG A 109 -4.39 -7.16 -6.86
CA ARG A 109 -4.22 -8.61 -6.85
C ARG A 109 -3.82 -9.10 -8.23
N ALA A 110 -2.81 -9.97 -8.30
CA ALA A 110 -2.38 -10.66 -9.51
C ALA A 110 -1.83 -12.03 -9.13
N PRO A 111 -1.72 -12.99 -10.08
CA PRO A 111 -1.13 -14.29 -9.81
C PRO A 111 0.27 -14.16 -9.19
N GLN A 112 0.55 -14.95 -8.16
CA GLN A 112 1.82 -14.91 -7.43
C GLN A 112 3.02 -15.08 -8.35
N SER A 113 2.92 -15.94 -9.38
CA SER A 113 3.99 -16.17 -10.36
C SER A 113 4.34 -14.90 -11.16
N ALA A 114 3.34 -14.09 -11.51
CA ALA A 114 3.57 -12.83 -12.22
C ALA A 114 4.21 -11.77 -11.31
N CYS A 115 3.85 -11.76 -10.03
CA CYS A 115 4.45 -10.88 -9.04
C CYS A 115 5.91 -11.24 -8.76
N ALA A 116 6.20 -12.54 -8.56
CA ALA A 116 7.55 -13.05 -8.30
C ALA A 116 8.51 -12.71 -9.44
N ALA A 117 8.13 -12.97 -10.69
CA ALA A 117 8.95 -12.63 -11.86
C ALA A 117 9.35 -11.15 -11.89
N ARG A 118 8.41 -10.24 -11.57
CA ARG A 118 8.71 -8.79 -11.52
C ARG A 118 9.62 -8.39 -10.36
N VAL A 119 9.61 -9.13 -9.26
CA VAL A 119 10.54 -8.89 -8.13
C VAL A 119 11.96 -9.31 -8.54
N GLU A 120 12.10 -10.47 -9.20
CA GLU A 120 13.39 -10.99 -9.68
C GLU A 120 14.02 -10.08 -10.74
N GLU A 121 13.21 -9.45 -11.62
CA GLU A 121 13.69 -8.52 -12.64
C GLU A 121 14.22 -7.19 -12.08
N ARG A 122 13.96 -6.87 -10.81
CA ARG A 122 14.47 -5.64 -10.17
C ARG A 122 15.93 -5.80 -9.77
N GLU A 123 16.86 -5.63 -10.71
CA GLU A 123 18.28 -5.57 -10.41
C GLU A 123 18.59 -4.44 -9.42
N GLY A 124 19.31 -4.78 -8.34
CA GLY A 124 19.89 -3.81 -7.41
C GLY A 124 18.94 -3.26 -6.34
N SER A 125 17.77 -3.85 -6.13
CA SER A 125 16.96 -3.54 -4.94
C SER A 125 17.67 -4.08 -3.69
N PRO A 126 17.97 -3.26 -2.66
CA PRO A 126 18.48 -3.75 -1.38
C PRO A 126 17.49 -4.68 -0.67
N ASP A 127 16.24 -4.72 -1.14
CA ASP A 127 15.14 -5.52 -0.60
C ASP A 127 15.01 -6.86 -1.33
N ILE A 128 16.09 -7.63 -1.42
CA ILE A 128 16.00 -9.04 -1.86
C ILE A 128 15.38 -9.81 -0.70
N PHE A 129 14.06 -9.84 -0.67
CA PHE A 129 13.33 -10.71 0.25
C PHE A 129 13.65 -12.17 -0.07
N ASP A 130 13.90 -12.95 0.99
CA ASP A 130 13.89 -14.41 0.88
C ASP A 130 12.58 -14.84 0.15
N PRO A 131 12.66 -15.67 -0.90
CA PRO A 131 11.47 -16.16 -1.60
C PRO A 131 10.40 -16.75 -0.69
N ALA A 132 10.78 -17.37 0.43
CA ALA A 132 9.86 -17.88 1.42
C ALA A 132 9.10 -16.76 2.16
N VAL A 133 9.77 -15.63 2.42
CA VAL A 133 9.14 -14.43 3.00
C VAL A 133 8.17 -13.82 2.00
N LEU A 134 8.56 -13.69 0.73
CA LEU A 134 7.70 -13.19 -0.34
C LEU A 134 6.43 -14.02 -0.48
N ALA A 135 6.57 -15.35 -0.51
CA ALA A 135 5.43 -16.26 -0.61
C ALA A 135 4.48 -16.12 0.60
N ARG A 136 5.03 -16.00 1.80
CA ARG A 136 4.25 -15.80 3.03
C ARG A 136 3.49 -14.48 3.00
N ILE A 137 4.13 -13.38 2.59
CA ILE A 137 3.48 -12.08 2.47
C ILE A 137 2.40 -12.11 1.37
N ALA A 138 2.67 -12.75 0.23
CA ALA A 138 1.71 -12.86 -0.86
C ALA A 138 0.44 -13.62 -0.44
N ALA A 139 0.59 -14.70 0.33
CA ALA A 139 -0.52 -15.49 0.85
C ALA A 139 -1.47 -14.69 1.76
N GLU A 140 -0.99 -13.60 2.40
CA GLU A 140 -1.84 -12.71 3.19
C GLU A 140 -2.88 -11.95 2.36
N PHE A 141 -2.68 -11.88 1.05
CA PHE A 141 -3.58 -11.23 0.11
C PHE A 141 -4.55 -12.19 -0.59
N ASP A 142 -4.46 -13.50 -0.31
CA ASP A 142 -5.36 -14.50 -0.88
C ASP A 142 -6.75 -14.46 -0.25
N ASP A 143 -6.83 -14.07 1.04
CA ASP A 143 -8.08 -13.89 1.78
C ASP A 143 -8.02 -12.58 2.58
N LEU A 144 -8.79 -11.60 2.14
CA LEU A 144 -8.89 -10.28 2.77
C LEU A 144 -10.10 -10.17 3.73
N GLY A 145 -10.86 -11.25 3.92
CA GLY A 145 -12.04 -11.24 4.78
C GLY A 145 -13.08 -10.22 4.31
N GLU A 146 -13.52 -9.34 5.20
CA GLU A 146 -14.49 -8.29 4.89
C GLU A 146 -14.02 -7.28 3.83
N PHE A 147 -12.71 -7.22 3.56
CA PHE A 147 -12.10 -6.34 2.57
C PHE A 147 -11.95 -6.98 1.18
N GLU A 148 -12.52 -8.16 0.91
CA GLU A 148 -12.54 -8.76 -0.44
C GLU A 148 -13.14 -7.80 -1.48
N ARG A 149 -14.11 -7.02 -1.09
CA ARG A 149 -14.70 -5.96 -1.94
C ARG A 149 -13.69 -4.89 -2.37
N ASN A 150 -12.59 -4.72 -1.66
CA ASN A 150 -11.54 -3.73 -1.95
C ASN A 150 -10.45 -4.29 -2.87
N ALA A 151 -10.48 -5.59 -3.20
CA ALA A 151 -9.57 -6.21 -4.14
C ALA A 151 -9.88 -5.79 -5.58
N ILE A 152 -8.81 -5.53 -6.34
CA ILE A 152 -8.85 -5.21 -7.76
C ILE A 152 -7.91 -6.18 -8.46
N ASP A 153 -8.47 -7.08 -9.25
CA ASP A 153 -7.68 -8.00 -10.07
C ASP A 153 -7.05 -7.20 -11.23
N VAL A 154 -5.73 -7.20 -11.25
CA VAL A 154 -4.93 -6.51 -12.29
C VAL A 154 -4.18 -7.52 -13.18
N ALA A 155 -4.56 -8.79 -13.15
CA ALA A 155 -3.99 -9.80 -14.03
C ALA A 155 -4.20 -9.43 -15.50
N GLY A 156 -3.12 -9.41 -16.27
CA GLY A 156 -3.16 -9.06 -17.71
C GLY A 156 -3.37 -7.57 -18.00
N MET A 157 -3.51 -6.71 -16.98
CA MET A 157 -3.57 -5.27 -17.17
C MET A 157 -2.17 -4.67 -17.28
N ASP A 158 -2.02 -3.66 -18.13
CA ASP A 158 -0.90 -2.74 -18.04
C ASP A 158 -1.09 -1.77 -16.84
N ALA A 159 -0.05 -1.02 -16.51
CA ALA A 159 -0.09 -0.10 -15.37
C ALA A 159 -1.12 1.02 -15.54
N GLY A 160 -1.36 1.49 -16.77
CA GLY A 160 -2.37 2.50 -17.05
C GLY A 160 -3.79 1.99 -16.84
N GLN A 161 -4.06 0.76 -17.30
CA GLN A 161 -5.34 0.09 -17.09
C GLN A 161 -5.59 -0.18 -15.59
N ALA A 162 -4.59 -0.64 -14.85
CA ALA A 162 -4.69 -0.84 -13.42
C ALA A 162 -4.97 0.48 -12.68
N ALA A 163 -4.26 1.56 -13.01
CA ALA A 163 -4.51 2.88 -12.43
C ALA A 163 -5.92 3.42 -12.76
N ALA A 164 -6.41 3.19 -13.99
CA ALA A 164 -7.75 3.57 -14.38
C ALA A 164 -8.82 2.79 -13.59
N ALA A 165 -8.61 1.48 -13.37
CA ALA A 165 -9.51 0.64 -12.58
C ALA A 165 -9.59 1.12 -11.12
N VAL A 166 -8.44 1.44 -10.50
CA VAL A 166 -8.41 2.00 -9.13
C VAL A 166 -9.15 3.33 -9.07
N ALA A 167 -8.87 4.24 -10.03
CA ALA A 167 -9.51 5.56 -10.06
C ALA A 167 -11.03 5.46 -10.20
N ALA A 168 -11.52 4.63 -11.11
CA ALA A 168 -12.96 4.44 -11.32
C ALA A 168 -13.67 3.95 -10.05
N ARG A 169 -13.06 2.99 -9.32
CA ARG A 169 -13.63 2.49 -8.07
C ARG A 169 -13.54 3.49 -6.93
N LEU A 170 -12.48 4.30 -6.90
CA LEU A 170 -12.33 5.38 -5.93
C LEU A 170 -13.40 6.46 -6.15
N GLU A 171 -13.61 6.88 -7.40
CA GLU A 171 -14.65 7.85 -7.80
C GLU A 171 -16.06 7.33 -7.53
N GLY A 172 -16.30 6.02 -7.69
CA GLY A 172 -17.57 5.36 -7.38
C GLY A 172 -17.84 5.21 -5.88
N GLY A 173 -16.87 5.46 -5.00
CA GLY A 173 -17.01 5.30 -3.56
C GLY A 173 -16.90 3.85 -3.06
N ASP A 174 -16.64 2.89 -3.95
CA ASP A 174 -16.60 1.46 -3.63
C ASP A 174 -15.43 1.06 -2.71
N LEU A 175 -14.44 1.93 -2.58
CA LEU A 175 -13.23 1.69 -1.80
C LEU A 175 -13.25 2.35 -0.42
N ALA A 176 -14.32 3.06 -0.05
CA ALA A 176 -14.43 3.74 1.24
C ALA A 176 -14.40 2.74 2.42
N LEU A 177 -13.69 3.12 3.50
CA LEU A 177 -13.61 2.37 4.77
C LEU A 177 -14.58 2.91 5.81
#